data_f1966a91b1c21c6f66085a33fbf38aa1
#
_entry.id   f1966a91b1c21c6f66085a33fbf38aa1
#
_cell.length_a   1.000
_cell.length_b   1.000
_cell.length_c   1.000
_cell.angle_alpha   90.00
_cell.angle_beta   90.00
_cell.angle_gamma   90.00
#
_symmetry.space_group_name_H-M   'P 1'
#
loop_
_entity.id
_entity.type
_entity.pdbx_description
1 polymer ?
#
loop_
_entity_poly.entity_id
_entity_poly.type
_entity_poly.pdbx_seq_one_letter_code
_entity_poly.pdbx_strand_id
1 'polypeptide(L)'
;AKAIHVLRQDPYIAAKAYSIVEYCEWLPAILTGVTDVKKIVRSRCACGHKAMWHTDWNGLPPEDFLVGIEPKLKGFRERLFTDTETADKPVGHLCKEWAEKLGLSQNVVVAGGAYDCHMGAVGAGVTPHTLVRVIGTSTCDVMVASYDDVKNKCIKGICGQVDGSVIPGMVGLEAGQSSFGDVYAMFRRVLEYPVRNILPAILSNGKNKEEVDAIVEQVCDKIIIELTKEAEKIPVEESTMLATDWINGRRTPDANQLLKGTIAGFTLGTTAPQIFRALVEATAFGTKAIVDRFEEEGVRIDNVIGIGGIALKSPFVMQTMCDVINKPIKVCNTDQACALGAAMFAATAAGIYNKVEDAIAVMNSGFSKEYVPNKTNAEAYARLYKQYLCLGDFTEKQLFNR
;
A
#
# COMPACT_ATOMS: atom_id res chain seq x y z
N ALA A 1 12.69 -11.04 -1.69
CA ALA A 1 13.64 -9.93 -1.59
C ALA A 1 14.11 -9.71 -0.14
N LYS A 2 13.22 -9.57 0.86
CA LYS A 2 13.62 -9.31 2.27
C LYS A 2 14.46 -10.43 2.86
N ALA A 3 14.08 -11.69 2.64
CA ALA A 3 14.86 -12.85 3.07
C ALA A 3 16.29 -12.82 2.53
N ILE A 4 16.43 -12.57 1.23
CA ILE A 4 17.74 -12.46 0.58
C ILE A 4 18.56 -11.33 1.19
N HIS A 5 17.92 -10.18 1.44
CA HIS A 5 18.58 -9.04 2.08
C HIS A 5 19.14 -9.43 3.46
N VAL A 6 18.32 -10.04 4.31
CA VAL A 6 18.75 -10.51 5.64
C VAL A 6 19.89 -11.51 5.55
N LEU A 7 19.78 -12.51 4.66
CA LEU A 7 20.83 -13.51 4.46
C LEU A 7 22.16 -12.90 3.96
N ARG A 8 22.10 -11.79 3.21
CA ARG A 8 23.31 -11.06 2.75
C ARG A 8 23.92 -10.20 3.84
N GLN A 9 23.10 -9.52 4.63
CA GLN A 9 23.54 -8.50 5.58
C GLN A 9 23.91 -9.07 6.97
N ASP A 10 23.30 -10.19 7.37
CA ASP A 10 23.50 -10.78 8.68
C ASP A 10 24.04 -12.22 8.58
N PRO A 11 25.39 -12.41 8.69
CA PRO A 11 26.00 -13.74 8.66
C PRO A 11 25.52 -14.68 9.78
N TYR A 12 25.17 -14.14 10.94
CA TYR A 12 24.69 -14.94 12.07
C TYR A 12 23.30 -15.52 11.77
N ILE A 13 22.39 -14.67 11.28
CA ILE A 13 21.06 -15.14 10.86
C ILE A 13 21.20 -16.11 9.68
N ALA A 14 22.03 -15.79 8.68
CA ALA A 14 22.25 -16.65 7.54
C ALA A 14 22.69 -18.08 7.95
N ALA A 15 23.54 -18.19 8.98
CA ALA A 15 24.03 -19.48 9.48
C ALA A 15 23.01 -20.25 10.33
N LYS A 16 22.06 -19.55 10.99
CA LYS A 16 21.16 -20.16 11.98
C LYS A 16 19.69 -20.22 11.54
N ALA A 17 19.27 -19.42 10.57
CA ALA A 17 17.88 -19.41 10.14
C ALA A 17 17.49 -20.76 9.53
N TYR A 18 16.50 -21.41 10.14
CA TYR A 18 15.94 -22.64 9.61
C TYR A 18 14.95 -22.36 8.49
N SER A 19 14.04 -21.42 8.69
CA SER A 19 12.96 -21.08 7.77
C SER A 19 12.58 -19.60 7.90
N ILE A 20 11.62 -19.14 7.09
CA ILE A 20 11.01 -17.82 7.16
C ILE A 20 9.53 -18.00 7.36
N VAL A 21 8.95 -17.20 8.26
CA VAL A 21 7.53 -17.15 8.56
C VAL A 21 7.10 -15.68 8.51
N GLU A 22 6.03 -15.39 7.79
CA GLU A 22 5.45 -14.04 7.79
C GLU A 22 4.64 -13.81 9.07
N TYR A 23 4.54 -12.55 9.49
CA TYR A 23 3.85 -12.20 10.75
C TYR A 23 2.39 -12.67 10.77
N CYS A 24 1.70 -12.55 9.63
CA CYS A 24 0.31 -13.00 9.48
C CYS A 24 0.14 -14.53 9.57
N GLU A 25 1.22 -15.30 9.50
CA GLU A 25 1.23 -16.75 9.71
C GLU A 25 1.65 -17.11 11.14
N TRP A 26 2.63 -16.35 11.65
CA TRP A 26 3.18 -16.59 12.98
C TRP A 26 2.19 -16.27 14.11
N LEU A 27 1.44 -15.18 13.99
CA LEU A 27 0.45 -14.80 15.00
C LEU A 27 -0.66 -15.86 15.15
N PRO A 28 -1.32 -16.36 14.09
CA PRO A 28 -2.25 -17.47 14.20
C PRO A 28 -1.62 -18.75 14.79
N ALA A 29 -0.36 -19.06 14.44
CA ALA A 29 0.34 -20.20 15.00
C ALA A 29 0.54 -20.08 16.52
N ILE A 30 0.89 -18.89 17.03
CA ILE A 30 0.98 -18.63 18.48
C ILE A 30 -0.37 -18.80 19.14
N LEU A 31 -1.44 -18.24 18.57
CA LEU A 31 -2.80 -18.32 19.12
C LEU A 31 -3.31 -19.77 19.21
N THR A 32 -2.88 -20.61 18.28
CA THR A 32 -3.26 -22.04 18.24
C THR A 32 -2.25 -22.96 18.95
N GLY A 33 -1.14 -22.40 19.49
CA GLY A 33 -0.11 -23.17 20.20
C GLY A 33 0.81 -23.98 19.29
N VAL A 34 0.85 -23.71 17.99
CA VAL A 34 1.73 -24.37 17.03
C VAL A 34 3.13 -23.78 17.12
N THR A 35 4.12 -24.59 17.56
CA THR A 35 5.52 -24.20 17.72
C THR A 35 6.43 -24.81 16.65
N ASP A 36 6.01 -25.88 15.99
CA ASP A 36 6.75 -26.50 14.88
C ASP A 36 6.51 -25.73 13.60
N VAL A 37 7.54 -25.11 13.06
CA VAL A 37 7.48 -24.30 11.83
C VAL A 37 6.94 -25.08 10.62
N LYS A 38 7.10 -26.41 10.59
CA LYS A 38 6.59 -27.27 9.52
C LYS A 38 5.07 -27.46 9.59
N LYS A 39 4.45 -27.19 10.74
CA LYS A 39 3.03 -27.32 10.97
C LYS A 39 2.28 -25.98 10.90
N ILE A 40 3.01 -24.87 10.74
CA ILE A 40 2.39 -23.57 10.57
C ILE A 40 1.63 -23.56 9.25
N VAL A 41 0.34 -23.25 9.31
CA VAL A 41 -0.49 -23.01 8.11
C VAL A 41 -0.01 -21.74 7.43
N ARG A 42 0.35 -21.85 6.15
CA ARG A 42 0.97 -20.77 5.40
C ARG A 42 -0.08 -19.97 4.62
N SER A 43 0.05 -18.67 4.68
CA SER A 43 -0.87 -17.74 4.03
C SER A 43 -0.68 -17.72 2.51
N ARG A 44 -1.73 -18.00 1.75
CA ARG A 44 -1.76 -17.85 0.29
C ARG A 44 -1.35 -16.43 -0.14
N CYS A 45 -1.86 -15.43 0.55
CA CYS A 45 -1.52 -14.04 0.33
C CYS A 45 -0.02 -13.78 0.50
N ALA A 46 0.53 -14.10 1.67
CA ALA A 46 1.94 -13.82 1.98
C ALA A 46 2.91 -14.64 1.11
N CYS A 47 2.63 -15.90 0.94
CA CYS A 47 3.49 -16.82 0.18
C CYS A 47 3.50 -16.50 -1.31
N GLY A 48 2.38 -16.12 -1.90
CA GLY A 48 2.29 -15.71 -3.29
C GLY A 48 3.02 -14.40 -3.54
N HIS A 49 2.74 -13.35 -2.76
CA HIS A 49 3.30 -12.02 -2.99
C HIS A 49 4.77 -11.86 -2.59
N LYS A 50 5.28 -12.64 -1.64
CA LYS A 50 6.67 -12.46 -1.15
C LYS A 50 7.60 -13.65 -1.34
N ALA A 51 7.05 -14.85 -1.51
CA ALA A 51 7.85 -16.06 -1.69
C ALA A 51 7.72 -16.70 -3.08
N MET A 52 7.02 -16.04 -4.01
CA MET A 52 6.78 -16.52 -5.38
C MET A 52 6.09 -17.89 -5.43
N TRP A 53 5.21 -18.19 -4.45
CA TRP A 53 4.38 -19.38 -4.49
C TRP A 53 3.29 -19.22 -5.56
N HIS A 54 3.09 -20.21 -6.40
CA HIS A 54 2.06 -20.18 -7.43
C HIS A 54 1.50 -21.57 -7.73
N THR A 55 0.22 -21.62 -8.09
CA THR A 55 -0.46 -22.87 -8.45
C THR A 55 0.12 -23.52 -9.70
N ASP A 56 0.46 -22.75 -10.72
CA ASP A 56 0.92 -23.26 -12.03
C ASP A 56 2.25 -24.01 -11.97
N TRP A 57 3.09 -23.75 -10.97
CA TRP A 57 4.31 -24.51 -10.75
C TRP A 57 4.30 -25.37 -9.47
N ASN A 58 3.08 -25.69 -8.98
CA ASN A 58 2.87 -26.55 -7.81
C ASN A 58 3.63 -26.10 -6.57
N GLY A 59 3.62 -24.81 -6.29
CA GLY A 59 4.22 -24.24 -5.08
C GLY A 59 5.33 -23.25 -5.33
N LEU A 60 6.46 -23.43 -4.68
CA LEU A 60 7.63 -22.56 -4.81
C LEU A 60 8.43 -22.82 -6.09
N PRO A 61 9.14 -21.81 -6.62
CA PRO A 61 10.09 -22.02 -7.72
C PRO A 61 11.08 -23.12 -7.42
N PRO A 62 11.65 -23.78 -8.46
CA PRO A 62 12.63 -24.84 -8.25
C PRO A 62 13.93 -24.33 -7.60
N GLU A 63 14.66 -25.22 -6.94
CA GLU A 63 15.85 -24.89 -6.16
C GLU A 63 16.93 -24.19 -7.00
N ASP A 64 17.17 -24.66 -8.22
CA ASP A 64 18.15 -24.08 -9.15
C ASP A 64 17.85 -22.63 -9.50
N PHE A 65 16.58 -22.29 -9.68
CA PHE A 65 16.15 -20.91 -9.89
C PHE A 65 16.45 -20.03 -8.66
N LEU A 66 16.11 -20.50 -7.45
CA LEU A 66 16.36 -19.76 -6.21
C LEU A 66 17.87 -19.58 -5.96
N VAL A 67 18.67 -20.62 -6.17
CA VAL A 67 20.13 -20.58 -6.03
C VAL A 67 20.78 -19.68 -7.09
N GLY A 68 20.21 -19.62 -8.31
CA GLY A 68 20.63 -18.69 -9.35
C GLY A 68 20.45 -17.23 -8.96
N ILE A 69 19.40 -16.91 -8.17
CA ILE A 69 19.19 -15.56 -7.63
C ILE A 69 20.15 -15.27 -6.46
N GLU A 70 20.32 -16.23 -5.56
CA GLU A 70 21.14 -16.09 -4.35
C GLU A 70 21.68 -17.46 -3.91
N PRO A 71 22.99 -17.70 -4.03
CA PRO A 71 23.61 -19.00 -3.64
C PRO A 71 23.35 -19.41 -2.19
N LYS A 72 23.15 -18.45 -1.27
CA LYS A 72 22.82 -18.73 0.15
C LYS A 72 21.44 -19.38 0.34
N LEU A 73 20.62 -19.42 -0.69
CA LEU A 73 19.32 -20.11 -0.66
C LEU A 73 19.43 -21.62 -0.90
N LYS A 74 20.62 -22.15 -1.15
CA LYS A 74 20.83 -23.61 -1.32
C LYS A 74 20.34 -24.38 -0.10
N GLY A 75 19.48 -25.36 -0.31
CA GLY A 75 18.83 -26.16 0.74
C GLY A 75 17.76 -25.39 1.53
N PHE A 76 17.44 -24.15 1.15
CA PHE A 76 16.45 -23.35 1.87
C PHE A 76 15.01 -23.71 1.46
N ARG A 77 14.81 -24.06 0.18
CA ARG A 77 13.49 -24.42 -0.37
C ARG A 77 12.80 -25.56 0.42
N GLU A 78 13.54 -26.61 0.77
CA GLU A 78 13.03 -27.77 1.50
C GLU A 78 12.62 -27.45 2.96
N ARG A 79 13.08 -26.31 3.48
CA ARG A 79 12.77 -25.83 4.83
C ARG A 79 11.65 -24.80 4.86
N LEU A 80 11.11 -24.44 3.69
CA LEU A 80 10.00 -23.50 3.59
C LEU A 80 8.65 -24.24 3.75
N PHE A 81 7.88 -24.32 2.72
CA PHE A 81 6.53 -24.89 2.72
C PHE A 81 6.18 -25.40 1.32
N THR A 82 5.20 -26.27 1.22
CA THR A 82 4.66 -26.74 -0.06
C THR A 82 3.28 -26.14 -0.34
N ASP A 83 2.43 -26.11 0.68
CA ASP A 83 1.02 -25.76 0.56
C ASP A 83 0.73 -24.44 1.25
N THR A 84 -0.35 -23.80 0.82
CA THR A 84 -0.85 -22.54 1.36
C THR A 84 -2.36 -22.58 1.47
N GLU A 85 -2.90 -21.84 2.47
CA GLU A 85 -4.32 -21.70 2.68
C GLU A 85 -4.78 -20.25 2.51
N THR A 86 -6.03 -20.10 2.08
CA THR A 86 -6.70 -18.80 2.01
C THR A 86 -7.18 -18.35 3.39
N ALA A 87 -7.37 -17.05 3.59
CA ALA A 87 -7.66 -16.49 4.91
C ALA A 87 -9.06 -16.87 5.46
N ASP A 88 -9.97 -17.36 4.63
CA ASP A 88 -11.31 -17.85 5.00
C ASP A 88 -11.30 -19.24 5.66
N LYS A 89 -10.14 -19.89 5.76
CA LYS A 89 -10.02 -21.23 6.35
C LYS A 89 -9.58 -21.16 7.81
N PRO A 90 -10.10 -22.04 8.67
CA PRO A 90 -9.62 -22.17 10.03
C PRO A 90 -8.20 -22.75 10.04
N VAL A 91 -7.31 -22.17 10.83
CA VAL A 91 -5.96 -22.72 11.08
C VAL A 91 -5.90 -23.49 12.41
N GLY A 92 -6.94 -23.42 13.21
CA GLY A 92 -7.08 -24.14 14.47
C GLY A 92 -8.02 -23.42 15.43
N HIS A 93 -7.93 -23.78 16.71
CA HIS A 93 -8.66 -23.16 17.81
C HIS A 93 -7.69 -22.54 18.80
N LEU A 94 -8.14 -21.62 19.64
CA LEU A 94 -7.31 -21.03 20.68
C LEU A 94 -6.71 -22.12 21.57
N CYS A 95 -5.40 -22.07 21.75
CA CYS A 95 -4.76 -22.91 22.76
C CYS A 95 -5.12 -22.44 24.18
N LYS A 96 -4.93 -23.30 25.18
CA LYS A 96 -5.29 -23.04 26.57
C LYS A 96 -4.71 -21.71 27.08
N GLU A 97 -3.43 -21.46 26.82
CA GLU A 97 -2.74 -20.26 27.28
C GLU A 97 -3.42 -18.97 26.78
N TRP A 98 -3.75 -18.92 25.50
CA TRP A 98 -4.35 -17.72 24.91
C TRP A 98 -5.83 -17.59 25.22
N ALA A 99 -6.55 -18.72 25.34
CA ALA A 99 -7.93 -18.71 25.80
C ALA A 99 -8.04 -18.11 27.23
N GLU A 100 -7.17 -18.51 28.15
CA GLU A 100 -7.11 -17.96 29.51
C GLU A 100 -6.72 -16.47 29.51
N LYS A 101 -5.67 -16.08 28.77
CA LYS A 101 -5.20 -14.67 28.70
C LYS A 101 -6.26 -13.73 28.12
N LEU A 102 -7.04 -14.18 27.17
CA LEU A 102 -8.06 -13.37 26.48
C LEU A 102 -9.44 -13.47 27.15
N GLY A 103 -9.62 -14.39 28.10
CA GLY A 103 -10.93 -14.66 28.73
C GLY A 103 -11.93 -15.29 27.75
N LEU A 104 -11.46 -16.07 26.76
CA LEU A 104 -12.25 -16.68 25.70
C LEU A 104 -12.27 -18.20 25.83
N SER A 105 -13.23 -18.84 25.16
CA SER A 105 -13.30 -20.30 25.06
C SER A 105 -12.20 -20.85 24.15
N GLN A 106 -11.67 -22.03 24.45
CA GLN A 106 -10.80 -22.78 23.54
C GLN A 106 -11.51 -23.21 22.23
N ASN A 107 -12.83 -23.15 22.17
CA ASN A 107 -13.59 -23.45 20.95
C ASN A 107 -13.58 -22.28 19.93
N VAL A 108 -13.00 -21.13 20.29
CA VAL A 108 -12.86 -20.00 19.35
C VAL A 108 -11.97 -20.40 18.19
N VAL A 109 -12.50 -20.27 16.99
CA VAL A 109 -11.78 -20.54 15.74
C VAL A 109 -10.78 -19.44 15.46
N VAL A 110 -9.56 -19.80 15.07
CA VAL A 110 -8.53 -18.89 14.55
C VAL A 110 -8.50 -19.04 13.04
N ALA A 111 -8.76 -17.95 12.34
CA ALA A 111 -8.72 -17.91 10.87
C ALA A 111 -7.29 -17.75 10.34
N GLY A 112 -7.09 -18.04 9.06
CA GLY A 112 -5.85 -17.74 8.36
C GLY A 112 -5.60 -16.23 8.28
N GLY A 113 -4.32 -15.85 8.17
CA GLY A 113 -3.91 -14.45 8.04
C GLY A 113 -3.65 -14.03 6.61
N ALA A 114 -3.70 -12.73 6.35
CA ALA A 114 -3.25 -12.09 5.12
C ALA A 114 -2.59 -10.75 5.44
N TYR A 115 -2.11 -10.03 4.41
CA TYR A 115 -1.59 -8.69 4.63
C TYR A 115 -2.71 -7.71 5.00
N ASP A 116 -2.36 -6.70 5.79
CA ASP A 116 -3.27 -5.66 6.25
C ASP A 116 -4.01 -4.96 5.09
N CYS A 117 -3.29 -4.63 4.02
CA CYS A 117 -3.88 -3.99 2.85
C CYS A 117 -4.90 -4.90 2.12
N HIS A 118 -4.66 -6.22 2.07
CA HIS A 118 -5.60 -7.18 1.49
C HIS A 118 -6.84 -7.35 2.38
N MET A 119 -6.62 -7.45 3.71
CA MET A 119 -7.72 -7.40 4.68
C MET A 119 -8.50 -6.09 4.55
N GLY A 120 -7.79 -4.96 4.39
CA GLY A 120 -8.39 -3.64 4.17
C GLY A 120 -9.26 -3.57 2.91
N ALA A 121 -8.83 -4.21 1.83
CA ALA A 121 -9.63 -4.28 0.61
C ALA A 121 -10.94 -5.05 0.81
N VAL A 122 -10.88 -6.17 1.53
CA VAL A 122 -12.07 -6.95 1.89
C VAL A 122 -13.00 -6.15 2.81
N GLY A 123 -12.45 -5.51 3.85
CA GLY A 123 -13.23 -4.66 4.77
C GLY A 123 -13.84 -3.42 4.10
N ALA A 124 -13.26 -2.96 2.99
CA ALA A 124 -13.81 -1.89 2.16
C ALA A 124 -14.87 -2.37 1.16
N GLY A 125 -15.11 -3.68 1.06
CA GLY A 125 -16.10 -4.23 0.15
C GLY A 125 -15.59 -4.40 -1.28
N VAL A 126 -14.36 -4.87 -1.47
CA VAL A 126 -13.79 -5.12 -2.79
C VAL A 126 -14.65 -6.10 -3.59
N THR A 127 -14.86 -5.77 -4.87
CA THR A 127 -15.54 -6.61 -5.86
C THR A 127 -14.76 -6.59 -7.17
N PRO A 128 -15.00 -7.50 -8.12
CA PRO A 128 -14.41 -7.40 -9.45
C PRO A 128 -14.58 -6.01 -10.06
N HIS A 129 -13.57 -5.55 -10.80
CA HIS A 129 -13.50 -4.20 -11.41
C HIS A 129 -13.47 -3.04 -10.42
N THR A 130 -13.21 -3.31 -9.13
CA THR A 130 -13.05 -2.29 -8.09
C THR A 130 -11.61 -2.20 -7.64
N LEU A 131 -11.00 -1.03 -7.80
CA LEU A 131 -9.66 -0.71 -7.28
C LEU A 131 -9.81 -0.18 -5.86
N VAL A 132 -9.34 -0.91 -4.87
CA VAL A 132 -9.24 -0.43 -3.49
C VAL A 132 -7.84 0.12 -3.24
N ARG A 133 -7.77 1.39 -2.86
CA ARG A 133 -6.52 2.08 -2.54
C ARG A 133 -6.37 2.29 -1.05
N VAL A 134 -5.38 1.66 -0.47
CA VAL A 134 -4.94 1.93 0.92
C VAL A 134 -3.95 3.09 0.87
N ILE A 135 -4.37 4.28 1.36
CA ILE A 135 -3.61 5.52 1.21
C ILE A 135 -3.06 5.97 2.56
N GLY A 136 -1.77 5.74 2.75
CA GLY A 136 -1.01 6.10 3.95
C GLY A 136 0.30 6.81 3.59
N THR A 137 1.40 6.42 4.22
CA THR A 137 2.78 6.85 3.90
C THR A 137 3.16 6.47 2.47
N SER A 138 2.79 5.27 2.07
CA SER A 138 2.81 4.73 0.70
C SER A 138 1.39 4.33 0.31
N THR A 139 1.20 3.76 -0.89
CA THR A 139 -0.08 3.13 -1.24
C THR A 139 0.07 1.64 -1.47
N CYS A 140 -1.00 0.91 -1.16
CA CYS A 140 -1.22 -0.43 -1.65
C CYS A 140 -2.56 -0.43 -2.39
N ASP A 141 -2.52 -0.83 -3.64
CA ASP A 141 -3.64 -0.80 -4.57
C ASP A 141 -4.03 -2.24 -4.87
N VAL A 142 -5.22 -2.64 -4.43
CA VAL A 142 -5.67 -4.03 -4.43
C VAL A 142 -6.91 -4.16 -5.30
N MET A 143 -6.90 -5.15 -6.19
CA MET A 143 -8.06 -5.55 -6.98
C MET A 143 -8.27 -7.05 -6.89
N VAL A 144 -9.47 -7.46 -7.24
CA VAL A 144 -9.80 -8.87 -7.55
C VAL A 144 -10.35 -8.97 -8.97
N ALA A 145 -9.94 -10.02 -9.66
CA ALA A 145 -10.40 -10.33 -11.00
C ALA A 145 -10.91 -11.78 -11.05
N SER A 146 -11.90 -12.05 -11.91
CA SER A 146 -12.28 -13.42 -12.19
C SER A 146 -11.15 -14.16 -12.90
N TYR A 147 -11.10 -15.47 -12.80
CA TYR A 147 -10.13 -16.26 -13.58
C TYR A 147 -10.26 -16.01 -15.07
N ASP A 148 -11.47 -15.85 -15.58
CA ASP A 148 -11.73 -15.66 -17.00
C ASP A 148 -11.19 -14.31 -17.50
N ASP A 149 -11.19 -13.26 -16.66
CA ASP A 149 -10.67 -11.95 -17.04
C ASP A 149 -9.13 -11.93 -17.18
N VAL A 150 -8.44 -12.72 -16.37
CA VAL A 150 -6.96 -12.72 -16.28
C VAL A 150 -6.33 -14.08 -16.58
N LYS A 151 -7.12 -15.07 -17.04
CA LYS A 151 -6.65 -16.41 -17.34
C LYS A 151 -5.55 -16.39 -18.39
N ASN A 152 -4.42 -17.04 -18.08
CA ASN A 152 -3.24 -17.09 -18.92
C ASN A 152 -2.61 -15.72 -19.27
N LYS A 153 -2.97 -14.65 -18.52
CA LYS A 153 -2.36 -13.34 -18.67
C LYS A 153 -1.45 -13.08 -17.47
N CYS A 154 -0.22 -12.66 -17.73
CA CYS A 154 0.63 -12.03 -16.72
C CYS A 154 0.45 -10.52 -16.88
N ILE A 155 -0.17 -9.88 -15.88
CA ILE A 155 -0.35 -8.42 -15.84
C ILE A 155 1.01 -7.79 -15.58
N LYS A 156 1.58 -7.18 -16.61
CA LYS A 156 2.95 -6.66 -16.55
C LYS A 156 3.06 -5.38 -15.72
N GLY A 157 4.19 -5.21 -15.06
CA GLY A 157 4.55 -3.97 -14.36
C GLY A 157 3.84 -3.74 -13.02
N ILE A 158 3.00 -4.66 -12.53
CA ILE A 158 2.38 -4.60 -11.20
C ILE A 158 3.24 -5.33 -10.15
N CYS A 159 2.86 -5.20 -8.87
CA CYS A 159 3.61 -5.80 -7.74
C CYS A 159 3.37 -7.29 -7.59
N GLY A 160 2.17 -7.77 -7.87
CA GLY A 160 1.80 -9.16 -7.70
C GLY A 160 0.46 -9.52 -8.32
N GLN A 161 0.38 -10.79 -8.71
CA GLN A 161 -0.82 -11.45 -9.22
C GLN A 161 -0.86 -12.82 -8.60
N VAL A 162 -1.79 -13.05 -7.68
CA VAL A 162 -1.83 -14.27 -6.86
C VAL A 162 -3.25 -14.78 -6.71
N ASP A 163 -3.44 -16.02 -7.08
CA ASP A 163 -4.70 -16.75 -6.93
C ASP A 163 -5.12 -16.83 -5.47
N GLY A 164 -6.36 -16.42 -5.16
CA GLY A 164 -6.96 -16.51 -3.83
C GLY A 164 -6.33 -15.62 -2.76
N SER A 165 -5.47 -14.67 -3.13
CA SER A 165 -4.75 -13.85 -2.12
C SER A 165 -5.62 -12.82 -1.43
N VAL A 166 -6.70 -12.37 -2.06
CA VAL A 166 -7.65 -11.36 -1.53
C VAL A 166 -8.99 -12.01 -1.26
N ILE A 167 -9.64 -12.54 -2.30
CA ILE A 167 -10.89 -13.32 -2.18
C ILE A 167 -10.64 -14.73 -2.74
N PRO A 168 -10.95 -15.77 -1.98
CA PRO A 168 -10.85 -17.15 -2.46
C PRO A 168 -11.63 -17.36 -3.77
N GLY A 169 -11.02 -18.06 -4.74
CA GLY A 169 -11.64 -18.30 -6.04
C GLY A 169 -11.55 -17.11 -7.02
N MET A 170 -10.83 -16.04 -6.67
CA MET A 170 -10.51 -14.92 -7.55
C MET A 170 -9.00 -14.69 -7.56
N VAL A 171 -8.51 -14.05 -8.62
CA VAL A 171 -7.11 -13.64 -8.70
C VAL A 171 -6.95 -12.27 -8.02
N GLY A 172 -6.11 -12.19 -6.99
CA GLY A 172 -5.74 -10.93 -6.36
C GLY A 172 -4.62 -10.25 -7.14
N LEU A 173 -4.80 -8.96 -7.43
CA LEU A 173 -3.86 -8.11 -8.12
C LEU A 173 -3.39 -7.01 -7.17
N GLU A 174 -2.08 -6.78 -7.10
CA GLU A 174 -1.48 -5.77 -6.22
C GLU A 174 -0.60 -4.80 -7.02
N ALA A 175 -0.82 -3.52 -6.79
CA ALA A 175 0.00 -2.42 -7.25
C ALA A 175 0.30 -1.46 -6.09
N GLY A 176 0.93 -0.33 -6.35
CA GLY A 176 1.09 0.73 -5.36
C GLY A 176 2.25 1.67 -5.63
N GLN A 177 2.30 2.75 -4.87
CA GLN A 177 3.36 3.75 -4.91
C GLN A 177 4.28 3.59 -3.70
N SER A 178 5.60 3.70 -3.90
CA SER A 178 6.61 3.57 -2.84
C SER A 178 6.52 4.68 -1.79
N SER A 179 6.00 5.84 -2.19
CA SER A 179 5.70 6.98 -1.30
C SER A 179 4.45 7.70 -1.80
N PHE A 180 3.63 8.14 -0.87
CA PHE A 180 2.46 8.98 -1.11
C PHE A 180 2.40 10.07 -0.03
N GLY A 181 1.92 9.79 1.16
CA GLY A 181 1.98 10.72 2.29
C GLY A 181 3.39 11.09 2.70
N ASP A 182 4.35 10.19 2.51
CA ASP A 182 5.79 10.47 2.76
C ASP A 182 6.36 11.54 1.84
N VAL A 183 5.80 11.77 0.65
CA VAL A 183 6.14 12.90 -0.23
C VAL A 183 5.83 14.23 0.48
N TYR A 184 4.66 14.33 1.09
CA TYR A 184 4.24 15.51 1.84
C TYR A 184 5.04 15.68 3.13
N ALA A 185 5.28 14.58 3.84
CA ALA A 185 6.10 14.57 5.04
C ALA A 185 7.56 14.96 4.75
N MET A 186 8.11 14.57 3.61
CA MET A 186 9.44 15.00 3.15
C MET A 186 9.47 16.52 2.97
N PHE A 187 8.49 17.09 2.26
CA PHE A 187 8.45 18.54 2.04
C PHE A 187 8.20 19.31 3.34
N ARG A 188 7.34 18.79 4.23
CA ARG A 188 7.19 19.32 5.59
C ARG A 188 8.55 19.42 6.29
N ARG A 189 9.35 18.35 6.31
CA ARG A 189 10.69 18.34 6.95
C ARG A 189 11.63 19.42 6.37
N VAL A 190 11.56 19.67 5.07
CA VAL A 190 12.34 20.75 4.44
C VAL A 190 11.95 22.11 5.01
N LEU A 191 10.64 22.36 5.16
CA LEU A 191 10.12 23.63 5.69
C LEU A 191 10.26 23.75 7.21
N GLU A 192 10.37 22.66 7.93
CA GLU A 192 10.62 22.66 9.38
C GLU A 192 12.03 23.13 9.75
N TYR A 193 12.99 23.13 8.80
CA TYR A 193 14.38 23.47 9.12
C TYR A 193 14.54 24.81 9.86
N PRO A 194 14.04 25.97 9.36
CA PRO A 194 14.11 27.21 10.09
C PRO A 194 13.31 27.21 11.38
N VAL A 195 12.19 26.53 11.42
CA VAL A 195 11.33 26.44 12.62
C VAL A 195 12.03 25.70 13.76
N ARG A 196 12.69 24.58 13.45
CA ARG A 196 13.39 23.75 14.44
C ARG A 196 14.79 24.25 14.80
N ASN A 197 15.47 24.96 13.90
CA ASN A 197 16.88 25.30 14.08
C ASN A 197 17.14 26.80 14.33
N ILE A 198 16.24 27.70 13.91
CA ILE A 198 16.40 29.14 14.07
C ILE A 198 15.44 29.69 15.13
N LEU A 199 14.16 29.35 15.04
CA LEU A 199 13.11 29.89 15.90
C LEU A 199 13.37 29.69 17.41
N PRO A 200 13.89 28.54 17.90
CA PRO A 200 14.17 28.35 19.31
C PRO A 200 15.13 29.38 19.90
N ALA A 201 16.18 29.74 19.17
CA ALA A 201 17.14 30.74 19.64
C ALA A 201 16.51 32.13 19.79
N ILE A 202 15.54 32.48 18.94
CA ILE A 202 14.81 33.74 19.00
C ILE A 202 13.83 33.75 20.18
N LEU A 203 13.13 32.64 20.43
CA LEU A 203 12.11 32.52 21.47
C LEU A 203 12.66 32.34 22.88
N SER A 204 13.93 31.89 23.02
CA SER A 204 14.56 31.63 24.33
C SER A 204 14.68 32.88 25.20
N ASN A 205 14.52 34.08 24.63
CA ASN A 205 14.45 35.32 25.39
C ASN A 205 13.08 35.41 26.11
N GLY A 206 13.04 34.96 27.36
CA GLY A 206 11.87 35.07 28.24
C GLY A 206 10.97 33.84 28.28
N LYS A 207 11.36 32.73 27.67
CA LYS A 207 10.62 31.44 27.73
C LYS A 207 11.53 30.30 28.16
N ASN A 208 10.96 29.33 28.88
CA ASN A 208 11.65 28.10 29.20
C ASN A 208 11.67 27.16 27.97
N LYS A 209 12.47 26.11 28.05
CA LYS A 209 12.64 25.14 26.95
C LYS A 209 11.34 24.47 26.57
N GLU A 210 10.51 24.08 27.53
CA GLU A 210 9.24 23.39 27.28
C GLU A 210 8.23 24.26 26.52
N GLU A 211 8.17 25.57 26.87
CA GLU A 211 7.33 26.52 26.15
C GLU A 211 7.82 26.75 24.71
N VAL A 212 9.13 26.80 24.50
CA VAL A 212 9.73 26.94 23.17
C VAL A 212 9.43 25.69 22.32
N ASP A 213 9.67 24.50 22.88
CA ASP A 213 9.41 23.22 22.20
C ASP A 213 7.91 23.09 21.82
N ALA A 214 7.00 23.47 22.70
CA ALA A 214 5.57 23.46 22.43
C ALA A 214 5.18 24.40 21.26
N ILE A 215 5.76 25.59 21.18
CA ILE A 215 5.53 26.54 20.07
C ILE A 215 6.07 25.97 18.76
N VAL A 216 7.28 25.40 18.77
CA VAL A 216 7.91 24.77 17.61
C VAL A 216 7.02 23.66 17.05
N GLU A 217 6.56 22.74 17.89
CA GLU A 217 5.67 21.66 17.45
C GLU A 217 4.34 22.20 16.93
N GLN A 218 3.74 23.19 17.60
CA GLN A 218 2.51 23.82 17.11
C GLN A 218 2.67 24.46 15.73
N VAL A 219 3.81 25.08 15.43
CA VAL A 219 4.09 25.64 14.10
C VAL A 219 4.26 24.51 13.09
N CYS A 220 5.06 23.50 13.41
CA CYS A 220 5.32 22.34 12.55
C CYS A 220 4.01 21.62 12.17
N ASP A 221 3.09 21.45 13.11
CA ASP A 221 1.79 20.78 12.87
C ASP A 221 0.88 21.58 11.92
N LYS A 222 1.05 22.89 11.85
CA LYS A 222 0.26 23.75 10.95
C LYS A 222 0.78 23.79 9.51
N ILE A 223 2.05 23.42 9.25
CA ILE A 223 2.69 23.60 7.93
C ILE A 223 1.83 22.95 6.81
N ILE A 224 1.51 21.66 6.92
CA ILE A 224 0.74 20.97 5.87
C ILE A 224 -0.70 21.53 5.77
N ILE A 225 -1.28 21.93 6.88
CA ILE A 225 -2.63 22.48 6.91
C ILE A 225 -2.67 23.80 6.11
N GLU A 226 -1.74 24.70 6.37
CA GLU A 226 -1.68 26.01 5.69
C GLU A 226 -1.26 25.86 4.22
N LEU A 227 -0.28 24.97 3.93
CA LEU A 227 0.08 24.64 2.55
C LEU A 227 -1.11 24.11 1.76
N THR A 228 -1.92 23.24 2.35
CA THR A 228 -3.11 22.69 1.70
C THR A 228 -4.12 23.79 1.37
N LYS A 229 -4.40 24.68 2.32
CA LYS A 229 -5.34 25.81 2.11
C LYS A 229 -4.90 26.75 0.99
N GLU A 230 -3.59 27.05 0.89
CA GLU A 230 -3.07 27.93 -0.13
C GLU A 230 -2.93 27.21 -1.48
N ALA A 231 -2.50 25.95 -1.50
CA ALA A 231 -2.39 25.16 -2.71
C ALA A 231 -3.76 24.90 -3.37
N GLU A 232 -4.82 24.70 -2.57
CA GLU A 232 -6.19 24.52 -3.07
C GLU A 232 -6.73 25.72 -3.84
N LYS A 233 -6.27 26.94 -3.52
CA LYS A 233 -6.69 28.18 -4.20
C LYS A 233 -6.05 28.36 -5.58
N ILE A 234 -4.95 27.65 -5.89
CA ILE A 234 -4.25 27.77 -7.17
C ILE A 234 -5.08 27.01 -8.22
N PRO A 235 -5.53 27.64 -9.32
CA PRO A 235 -6.22 26.93 -10.41
C PRO A 235 -5.29 25.90 -11.07
N VAL A 236 -5.88 24.83 -11.62
CA VAL A 236 -5.11 23.76 -12.32
C VAL A 236 -4.35 24.34 -13.51
N GLU A 237 -4.96 25.26 -14.25
CA GLU A 237 -4.36 25.94 -15.42
C GLU A 237 -3.14 26.79 -15.07
N GLU A 238 -3.02 27.22 -13.81
CA GLU A 238 -1.88 27.99 -13.29
C GLU A 238 -0.81 27.12 -12.68
N SER A 239 -0.99 25.79 -12.64
CA SER A 239 0.03 24.85 -12.20
C SER A 239 1.14 24.75 -13.25
N THR A 240 2.24 25.46 -13.02
CA THR A 240 3.40 25.52 -13.94
C THR A 240 4.52 24.58 -13.52
N MET A 241 4.44 23.99 -12.33
CA MET A 241 5.44 23.08 -11.80
C MET A 241 5.03 21.64 -12.03
N LEU A 242 6.01 20.79 -12.25
CA LEU A 242 5.84 19.34 -12.37
C LEU A 242 6.76 18.63 -11.38
N ALA A 243 6.30 17.53 -10.83
CA ALA A 243 7.14 16.65 -10.01
C ALA A 243 6.86 15.18 -10.36
N THR A 244 7.83 14.31 -10.05
CA THR A 244 7.62 12.87 -10.00
C THR A 244 7.45 12.42 -8.56
N ASP A 245 6.55 11.45 -8.31
CA ASP A 245 6.30 10.86 -6.99
C ASP A 245 7.37 9.86 -6.55
N TRP A 246 8.46 9.73 -7.29
CA TRP A 246 9.51 8.71 -7.11
C TRP A 246 10.54 9.07 -6.02
N ILE A 247 10.13 9.79 -5.00
CA ILE A 247 10.99 10.20 -3.87
C ILE A 247 11.66 8.98 -3.19
N ASN A 248 10.96 7.85 -3.17
CA ASN A 248 11.47 6.57 -2.65
C ASN A 248 11.49 5.48 -3.74
N GLY A 249 11.84 5.83 -4.97
CA GLY A 249 11.79 4.95 -6.13
C GLY A 249 10.38 4.75 -6.69
N ARG A 250 10.28 4.10 -7.84
CA ARG A 250 9.01 3.72 -8.46
C ARG A 250 8.69 2.25 -8.16
N ARG A 251 7.48 1.97 -7.63
CA ARG A 251 7.01 0.60 -7.35
C ARG A 251 6.16 0.06 -8.51
N THR A 252 5.18 0.84 -8.94
CA THR A 252 4.27 0.52 -10.06
C THR A 252 4.02 1.77 -10.89
N PRO A 253 3.94 1.67 -12.23
CA PRO A 253 4.32 0.52 -13.04
C PRO A 253 5.83 0.33 -13.15
N ASP A 254 6.24 -0.89 -13.50
CA ASP A 254 7.63 -1.24 -13.83
C ASP A 254 8.64 -0.82 -12.75
N ALA A 255 8.69 -1.60 -11.68
CA ALA A 255 9.45 -1.29 -10.47
C ALA A 255 10.92 -0.90 -10.74
N ASN A 256 11.31 0.29 -10.30
CA ASN A 256 12.69 0.74 -10.27
C ASN A 256 12.96 1.55 -8.99
N GLN A 257 13.51 0.88 -7.98
CA GLN A 257 13.76 1.47 -6.67
C GLN A 257 15.00 2.39 -6.64
N LEU A 258 15.78 2.44 -7.72
CA LEU A 258 16.94 3.32 -7.82
C LEU A 258 16.55 4.74 -8.21
N LEU A 259 15.37 4.94 -8.80
CA LEU A 259 14.86 6.25 -9.18
C LEU A 259 14.72 7.18 -7.98
N LYS A 260 14.83 8.48 -8.25
CA LYS A 260 14.62 9.56 -7.29
C LYS A 260 13.63 10.57 -7.84
N GLY A 261 12.98 11.29 -6.94
CA GLY A 261 12.05 12.35 -7.32
C GLY A 261 12.73 13.52 -8.02
N THR A 262 12.01 14.10 -8.97
CA THR A 262 12.43 15.29 -9.72
C THR A 262 11.32 16.33 -9.62
N ILE A 263 11.71 17.60 -9.46
CA ILE A 263 10.80 18.75 -9.50
C ILE A 263 11.33 19.72 -10.57
N ALA A 264 10.46 20.18 -11.45
CA ALA A 264 10.77 21.08 -12.57
C ALA A 264 9.83 22.28 -12.59
N GLY A 265 10.21 23.35 -13.30
CA GLY A 265 9.36 24.53 -13.50
C GLY A 265 9.56 25.63 -12.46
N PHE A 266 10.68 25.67 -11.75
CA PHE A 266 11.01 26.77 -10.83
C PHE A 266 11.17 28.10 -11.55
N THR A 267 10.62 29.15 -10.95
CA THR A 267 10.80 30.56 -11.34
C THR A 267 11.21 31.38 -10.12
N LEU A 268 11.59 32.64 -10.31
CA LEU A 268 11.89 33.56 -9.19
C LEU A 268 10.66 33.81 -8.29
N GLY A 269 9.46 33.63 -8.80
CA GLY A 269 8.21 33.79 -8.05
C GLY A 269 7.64 32.51 -7.45
N THR A 270 8.37 31.39 -7.51
CA THR A 270 7.87 30.11 -6.98
C THR A 270 7.69 30.17 -5.47
N THR A 271 6.54 29.74 -5.00
CA THR A 271 6.14 29.70 -3.59
C THR A 271 6.03 28.28 -3.05
N ALA A 272 6.10 28.11 -1.73
CA ALA A 272 5.95 26.79 -1.09
C ALA A 272 4.59 26.11 -1.39
N PRO A 273 3.43 26.81 -1.42
CA PRO A 273 2.17 26.22 -1.87
C PRO A 273 2.19 25.67 -3.30
N GLN A 274 2.87 26.33 -4.24
CA GLN A 274 3.02 25.84 -5.62
C GLN A 274 3.83 24.55 -5.67
N ILE A 275 4.92 24.45 -4.91
CA ILE A 275 5.73 23.22 -4.78
C ILE A 275 4.87 22.10 -4.17
N PHE A 276 4.15 22.41 -3.09
CA PHE A 276 3.28 21.41 -2.44
C PHE A 276 2.18 20.91 -3.37
N ARG A 277 1.55 21.81 -4.14
CA ARG A 277 0.57 21.42 -5.16
C ARG A 277 1.16 20.48 -6.20
N ALA A 278 2.33 20.80 -6.74
CA ALA A 278 3.01 19.93 -7.71
C ALA A 278 3.31 18.53 -7.13
N LEU A 279 3.64 18.44 -5.84
CA LEU A 279 3.84 17.15 -5.15
C LEU A 279 2.54 16.37 -4.98
N VAL A 280 1.41 17.04 -4.68
CA VAL A 280 0.09 16.41 -4.63
C VAL A 280 -0.32 15.91 -6.02
N GLU A 281 -0.14 16.73 -7.05
CA GLU A 281 -0.41 16.35 -8.43
C GLU A 281 0.48 15.18 -8.89
N ALA A 282 1.76 15.16 -8.50
CA ALA A 282 2.68 14.04 -8.79
C ALA A 282 2.17 12.71 -8.23
N THR A 283 1.69 12.70 -6.98
CA THR A 283 1.13 11.47 -6.38
C THR A 283 -0.16 11.03 -7.07
N ALA A 284 -0.97 11.98 -7.54
CA ALA A 284 -2.16 11.70 -8.34
C ALA A 284 -1.80 11.16 -9.74
N PHE A 285 -0.76 11.71 -10.38
CA PHE A 285 -0.26 11.20 -11.68
C PHE A 285 0.34 9.80 -11.56
N GLY A 286 1.07 9.50 -10.49
CA GLY A 286 1.52 8.15 -10.19
C GLY A 286 0.34 7.18 -10.02
N THR A 287 -0.76 7.63 -9.40
CA THR A 287 -2.01 6.87 -9.34
C THR A 287 -2.58 6.59 -10.72
N LYS A 288 -2.63 7.62 -11.58
CA LYS A 288 -3.12 7.46 -12.95
C LYS A 288 -2.26 6.49 -13.75
N ALA A 289 -0.94 6.53 -13.59
CA ALA A 289 -0.06 5.57 -14.25
C ALA A 289 -0.34 4.11 -13.84
N ILE A 290 -0.74 3.88 -12.59
CA ILE A 290 -1.19 2.55 -12.12
C ILE A 290 -2.52 2.17 -12.77
N VAL A 291 -3.50 3.08 -12.78
CA VAL A 291 -4.81 2.84 -13.41
C VAL A 291 -4.63 2.54 -14.90
N ASP A 292 -3.85 3.36 -15.62
CA ASP A 292 -3.59 3.17 -17.04
C ASP A 292 -2.92 1.82 -17.30
N ARG A 293 -1.94 1.40 -16.49
CA ARG A 293 -1.28 0.10 -16.63
C ARG A 293 -2.27 -1.06 -16.47
N PHE A 294 -3.17 -1.03 -15.52
CA PHE A 294 -4.21 -2.06 -15.39
C PHE A 294 -5.09 -2.11 -16.64
N GLU A 295 -5.54 -0.96 -17.12
CA GLU A 295 -6.42 -0.88 -18.30
C GLU A 295 -5.69 -1.30 -19.59
N GLU A 296 -4.44 -0.92 -19.79
CA GLU A 296 -3.57 -1.35 -20.90
C GLU A 296 -3.37 -2.86 -20.93
N GLU A 297 -3.22 -3.48 -19.76
CA GLU A 297 -3.11 -4.94 -19.60
C GLU A 297 -4.48 -5.65 -19.66
N GLY A 298 -5.56 -4.90 -19.90
CA GLY A 298 -6.92 -5.42 -20.09
C GLY A 298 -7.68 -5.71 -18.81
N VAL A 299 -7.24 -5.13 -17.66
CA VAL A 299 -7.97 -5.19 -16.39
C VAL A 299 -8.85 -3.96 -16.26
N ARG A 300 -10.15 -4.14 -16.37
CA ARG A 300 -11.14 -3.05 -16.31
C ARG A 300 -11.27 -2.52 -14.88
N ILE A 301 -11.35 -1.18 -14.73
CA ILE A 301 -11.59 -0.49 -13.46
C ILE A 301 -12.85 0.37 -13.60
N ASP A 302 -13.93 -0.02 -12.93
CA ASP A 302 -15.20 0.72 -12.92
C ASP A 302 -15.35 1.59 -11.68
N ASN A 303 -14.85 1.11 -10.53
CA ASN A 303 -14.99 1.76 -9.24
C ASN A 303 -13.63 1.93 -8.57
N VAL A 304 -13.50 3.00 -7.80
CA VAL A 304 -12.33 3.24 -6.94
C VAL A 304 -12.81 3.49 -5.52
N ILE A 305 -12.22 2.78 -4.56
CA ILE A 305 -12.49 2.95 -3.14
C ILE A 305 -11.20 3.39 -2.44
N GLY A 306 -11.24 4.51 -1.73
CA GLY A 306 -10.15 5.00 -0.89
C GLY A 306 -10.34 4.57 0.56
N ILE A 307 -9.29 4.04 1.17
CA ILE A 307 -9.19 3.77 2.61
C ILE A 307 -7.88 4.31 3.18
N GLY A 308 -7.79 4.43 4.49
CA GLY A 308 -6.62 4.95 5.19
C GLY A 308 -6.71 6.43 5.55
N GLY A 309 -5.71 6.91 6.27
CA GLY A 309 -5.77 8.23 6.91
C GLY A 309 -5.89 9.41 5.94
N ILE A 310 -5.25 9.35 4.77
CA ILE A 310 -5.32 10.42 3.77
C ILE A 310 -6.69 10.44 3.11
N ALA A 311 -7.26 9.28 2.80
CA ALA A 311 -8.60 9.19 2.22
C ALA A 311 -9.66 9.86 3.10
N LEU A 312 -9.55 9.69 4.42
CA LEU A 312 -10.49 10.26 5.39
C LEU A 312 -10.25 11.75 5.67
N LYS A 313 -8.99 12.22 5.64
CA LYS A 313 -8.60 13.52 6.24
C LYS A 313 -8.19 14.58 5.23
N SER A 314 -7.95 14.24 3.95
CA SER A 314 -7.40 15.19 2.96
C SER A 314 -8.30 15.34 1.73
N PRO A 315 -9.38 16.16 1.79
CA PRO A 315 -10.28 16.38 0.67
C PRO A 315 -9.57 16.91 -0.59
N PHE A 316 -8.61 17.80 -0.44
CA PHE A 316 -7.83 18.35 -1.55
C PHE A 316 -7.08 17.27 -2.32
N VAL A 317 -6.37 16.39 -1.62
CA VAL A 317 -5.64 15.28 -2.24
C VAL A 317 -6.59 14.32 -2.94
N MET A 318 -7.71 13.98 -2.30
CA MET A 318 -8.70 13.05 -2.84
C MET A 318 -9.41 13.61 -4.08
N GLN A 319 -9.77 14.90 -4.09
CA GLN A 319 -10.37 15.54 -5.25
C GLN A 319 -9.36 15.65 -6.40
N THR A 320 -8.11 16.04 -6.12
CA THR A 320 -7.04 16.09 -7.12
C THR A 320 -6.85 14.71 -7.77
N MET A 321 -6.77 13.66 -6.97
CA MET A 321 -6.64 12.29 -7.47
C MET A 321 -7.85 11.87 -8.31
N CYS A 322 -9.06 12.18 -7.85
CA CYS A 322 -10.31 11.91 -8.57
C CYS A 322 -10.33 12.61 -9.96
N ASP A 323 -9.96 13.88 -10.00
CA ASP A 323 -9.90 14.65 -11.25
C ASP A 323 -8.82 14.11 -12.21
N VAL A 324 -7.64 13.74 -11.67
CA VAL A 324 -6.53 13.20 -12.47
C VAL A 324 -6.85 11.85 -13.07
N ILE A 325 -7.42 10.91 -12.29
CA ILE A 325 -7.78 9.59 -12.83
C ILE A 325 -9.08 9.62 -13.64
N ASN A 326 -9.84 10.71 -13.56
CA ASN A 326 -11.14 10.91 -14.19
C ASN A 326 -12.12 9.76 -13.89
N LYS A 327 -12.14 9.30 -12.65
CA LYS A 327 -13.07 8.26 -12.15
C LYS A 327 -13.59 8.66 -10.77
N PRO A 328 -14.85 8.38 -10.43
CA PRO A 328 -15.37 8.60 -9.09
C PRO A 328 -14.59 7.80 -8.04
N ILE A 329 -14.39 8.41 -6.86
CA ILE A 329 -13.73 7.75 -5.73
C ILE A 329 -14.68 7.77 -4.52
N LYS A 330 -15.03 6.59 -4.02
CA LYS A 330 -15.78 6.43 -2.77
C LYS A 330 -14.82 6.25 -1.61
N VAL A 331 -15.11 6.84 -0.47
CA VAL A 331 -14.33 6.69 0.76
C VAL A 331 -15.09 5.78 1.72
N CYS A 332 -14.45 4.71 2.14
CA CYS A 332 -15.03 3.75 3.08
C CYS A 332 -15.36 4.43 4.43
N ASN A 333 -16.51 4.09 5.01
CA ASN A 333 -16.98 4.69 6.27
C ASN A 333 -16.42 3.97 7.51
N THR A 334 -15.12 3.64 7.48
CA THR A 334 -14.40 3.10 8.65
C THR A 334 -12.93 3.48 8.58
N ASP A 335 -12.34 3.76 9.71
CA ASP A 335 -10.90 3.92 9.90
C ASP A 335 -10.19 2.58 10.20
N GLN A 336 -10.97 1.49 10.40
CA GLN A 336 -10.51 0.15 10.77
C GLN A 336 -10.82 -0.89 9.67
N ALA A 337 -10.73 -0.52 8.39
CA ALA A 337 -11.04 -1.42 7.29
C ALA A 337 -10.25 -2.74 7.34
N CYS A 338 -8.98 -2.71 7.76
CA CYS A 338 -8.15 -3.90 7.89
C CYS A 338 -8.70 -4.86 8.97
N ALA A 339 -9.08 -4.33 10.13
CA ALA A 339 -9.67 -5.12 11.21
C ALA A 339 -11.04 -5.66 10.82
N LEU A 340 -11.84 -4.87 10.10
CA LEU A 340 -13.16 -5.29 9.59
C LEU A 340 -13.00 -6.46 8.60
N GLY A 341 -12.08 -6.40 7.66
CA GLY A 341 -11.82 -7.50 6.73
C GLY A 341 -11.32 -8.76 7.43
N ALA A 342 -10.45 -8.61 8.44
CA ALA A 342 -10.03 -9.73 9.27
C ALA A 342 -11.22 -10.37 10.02
N ALA A 343 -12.14 -9.56 10.54
CA ALA A 343 -13.38 -10.05 11.17
C ALA A 343 -14.31 -10.77 10.18
N MET A 344 -14.41 -10.30 8.94
CA MET A 344 -15.17 -10.97 7.87
C MET A 344 -14.60 -12.35 7.56
N PHE A 345 -13.27 -12.47 7.46
CA PHE A 345 -12.61 -13.77 7.27
C PHE A 345 -12.78 -14.69 8.49
N ALA A 346 -12.66 -14.15 9.70
CA ALA A 346 -12.87 -14.92 10.93
C ALA A 346 -14.31 -15.46 11.02
N ALA A 347 -15.31 -14.65 10.66
CA ALA A 347 -16.71 -15.08 10.63
C ALA A 347 -16.96 -16.18 9.57
N THR A 348 -16.27 -16.09 8.42
CA THR A 348 -16.32 -17.12 7.38
C THR A 348 -15.65 -18.42 7.84
N ALA A 349 -14.45 -18.33 8.40
CA ALA A 349 -13.71 -19.48 8.93
C ALA A 349 -14.47 -20.19 10.07
N ALA A 350 -15.24 -19.45 10.86
CA ALA A 350 -16.11 -19.98 11.92
C ALA A 350 -17.43 -20.56 11.39
N GLY A 351 -17.70 -20.51 10.09
CA GLY A 351 -18.93 -21.05 9.47
C GLY A 351 -20.17 -20.18 9.66
N ILE A 352 -20.02 -18.90 10.08
CA ILE A 352 -21.14 -17.96 10.18
C ILE A 352 -21.61 -17.56 8.79
N TYR A 353 -20.67 -17.43 7.84
CA TYR A 353 -20.95 -17.20 6.43
C TYR A 353 -20.32 -18.32 5.59
N ASN A 354 -20.97 -18.66 4.46
CA ASN A 354 -20.47 -19.72 3.56
C ASN A 354 -19.20 -19.28 2.80
N LYS A 355 -19.11 -18.00 2.49
CA LYS A 355 -17.97 -17.38 1.78
C LYS A 355 -17.81 -15.93 2.23
N VAL A 356 -16.62 -15.38 2.01
CA VAL A 356 -16.29 -14.02 2.48
C VAL A 356 -17.12 -12.93 1.79
N GLU A 357 -17.60 -13.16 0.56
CA GLU A 357 -18.48 -12.22 -0.15
C GLU A 357 -19.83 -12.06 0.58
N ASP A 358 -20.33 -13.13 1.21
CA ASP A 358 -21.56 -13.06 2.02
C ASP A 358 -21.31 -12.21 3.28
N ALA A 359 -20.15 -12.37 3.91
CA ALA A 359 -19.72 -11.52 5.03
C ALA A 359 -19.56 -10.05 4.61
N ILE A 360 -18.95 -9.78 3.45
CA ILE A 360 -18.82 -8.43 2.88
C ILE A 360 -20.21 -7.79 2.70
N ALA A 361 -21.16 -8.53 2.14
CA ALA A 361 -22.50 -8.00 1.86
C ALA A 361 -23.25 -7.57 3.14
N VAL A 362 -22.99 -8.23 4.27
CA VAL A 362 -23.67 -7.96 5.55
C VAL A 362 -22.89 -7.01 6.46
N MET A 363 -21.56 -7.15 6.52
CA MET A 363 -20.71 -6.44 7.48
C MET A 363 -20.10 -5.15 6.92
N ASN A 364 -20.31 -4.84 5.63
CA ASN A 364 -19.76 -3.63 5.01
C ASN A 364 -20.23 -2.36 5.73
N SER A 365 -19.32 -1.44 6.03
CA SER A 365 -19.61 -0.17 6.71
C SER A 365 -20.20 0.90 5.79
N GLY A 366 -20.32 0.64 4.47
CA GLY A 366 -20.74 1.62 3.48
C GLY A 366 -19.68 2.70 3.22
N PHE A 367 -20.13 3.82 2.63
CA PHE A 367 -19.24 4.92 2.23
C PHE A 367 -19.62 6.20 2.94
N SER A 368 -18.63 6.95 3.43
CA SER A 368 -18.80 8.24 4.10
C SER A 368 -18.86 9.41 3.13
N LYS A 369 -18.19 9.29 1.98
CA LYS A 369 -18.07 10.34 0.97
C LYS A 369 -17.83 9.75 -0.42
N GLU A 370 -18.26 10.48 -1.44
CA GLU A 370 -17.92 10.22 -2.83
C GLU A 370 -17.36 11.50 -3.46
N TYR A 371 -16.24 11.37 -4.14
CA TYR A 371 -15.64 12.39 -4.98
C TYR A 371 -16.01 12.10 -6.43
N VAL A 372 -16.44 13.14 -7.15
CA VAL A 372 -16.80 13.06 -8.57
C VAL A 372 -15.83 13.93 -9.36
N PRO A 373 -15.32 13.47 -10.52
CA PRO A 373 -14.39 14.26 -11.33
C PRO A 373 -14.99 15.59 -11.79
N ASN A 374 -14.24 16.67 -11.62
CA ASN A 374 -14.52 17.93 -12.29
C ASN A 374 -14.00 17.83 -13.74
N LYS A 375 -14.90 17.94 -14.72
CA LYS A 375 -14.53 17.76 -16.14
C LYS A 375 -13.47 18.75 -16.62
N THR A 376 -13.57 20.02 -16.25
CA THR A 376 -12.59 21.05 -16.64
C THR A 376 -11.21 20.73 -16.06
N ASN A 377 -11.14 20.37 -14.78
CA ASN A 377 -9.89 19.96 -14.14
C ASN A 377 -9.33 18.68 -14.77
N ALA A 378 -10.18 17.68 -15.04
CA ALA A 378 -9.74 16.43 -15.66
C ALA A 378 -9.12 16.65 -17.04
N GLU A 379 -9.67 17.55 -17.85
CA GLU A 379 -9.10 17.93 -19.15
C GLU A 379 -7.75 18.66 -19.00
N ALA A 380 -7.61 19.54 -18.02
CA ALA A 380 -6.36 20.23 -17.71
C ALA A 380 -5.31 19.22 -17.21
N TYR A 381 -5.68 18.34 -16.28
CA TYR A 381 -4.80 17.28 -15.77
C TYR A 381 -4.39 16.27 -16.83
N ALA A 382 -5.23 15.96 -17.80
CA ALA A 382 -4.85 15.10 -18.92
C ALA A 382 -3.70 15.70 -19.78
N ARG A 383 -3.63 17.04 -19.88
CA ARG A 383 -2.50 17.73 -20.53
C ARG A 383 -1.24 17.70 -19.66
N LEU A 384 -1.37 17.99 -18.37
CA LEU A 384 -0.26 17.95 -17.41
C LEU A 384 0.31 16.54 -17.23
N TYR A 385 -0.55 15.52 -17.25
CA TYR A 385 -0.12 14.13 -17.17
C TYR A 385 0.82 13.72 -18.32
N LYS A 386 0.58 14.20 -19.53
CA LYS A 386 1.51 13.97 -20.65
C LYS A 386 2.89 14.58 -20.36
N GLN A 387 2.93 15.75 -19.75
CA GLN A 387 4.20 16.38 -19.37
C GLN A 387 4.87 15.63 -18.20
N TYR A 388 4.08 15.12 -17.23
CA TYR A 388 4.59 14.24 -16.17
C TYR A 388 5.26 12.98 -16.75
N LEU A 389 4.65 12.33 -17.74
CA LEU A 389 5.25 11.16 -18.42
C LEU A 389 6.57 11.53 -19.10
N CYS A 390 6.66 12.69 -19.77
CA CYS A 390 7.90 13.17 -20.38
C CYS A 390 8.97 13.46 -19.32
N LEU A 391 8.61 14.09 -18.19
CA LEU A 391 9.53 14.33 -17.07
C LEU A 391 10.02 13.01 -16.46
N GLY A 392 9.12 12.05 -16.32
CA GLY A 392 9.45 10.70 -15.85
C GLY A 392 10.46 10.00 -16.76
N ASP A 393 10.20 10.00 -18.06
CA ASP A 393 11.08 9.41 -19.07
C ASP A 393 12.48 10.08 -19.06
N PHE A 394 12.54 11.39 -18.98
CA PHE A 394 13.79 12.14 -18.83
C PHE A 394 14.51 11.76 -17.53
N THR A 395 13.80 11.71 -16.41
CA THR A 395 14.36 11.37 -15.10
C THR A 395 14.99 9.98 -15.13
N GLU A 396 14.26 9.00 -15.66
CA GLU A 396 14.73 7.60 -15.71
C GLU A 396 15.94 7.44 -16.66
N LYS A 397 15.85 7.98 -17.88
CA LYS A 397 16.86 7.75 -18.91
C LYS A 397 18.12 8.62 -18.75
N GLN A 398 17.98 9.84 -18.27
CA GLN A 398 19.08 10.81 -18.26
C GLN A 398 19.73 11.03 -16.88
N LEU A 399 18.94 10.91 -15.79
CA LEU A 399 19.46 11.21 -14.47
C LEU A 399 19.91 9.96 -13.70
N PHE A 400 19.23 8.83 -13.86
CA PHE A 400 19.44 7.65 -13.01
C PHE A 400 19.85 6.37 -13.75
N ASN A 401 20.00 6.45 -15.06
CA ASN A 401 20.50 5.33 -15.87
C ASN A 401 22.04 5.40 -15.99
N ARG A 402 22.74 5.54 -14.85
CA ARG A 402 24.20 5.58 -14.76
C ARG A 402 24.78 4.30 -14.23
#